data_96af353d3490564249cd6da391d9ffea
#
_entry.id   96af353d3490564249cd6da391d9ffea
#
_cell.length_a   1.000
_cell.length_b   1.000
_cell.length_c   1.000
_cell.angle_alpha   90.00
_cell.angle_beta   90.00
_cell.angle_gamma   90.00
#
_symmetry.space_group_name_H-M   'P 1'
#
loop_
_entity.id
_entity.type
_entity.pdbx_description
1 polymer ?
#
loop_
_entity_poly.entity_id
_entity_poly.type
_entity_poly.pdbx_seq_one_letter_code
_entity_poly.pdbx_strand_id
1 'polypeptide(L)'
;MSKRFEFGHTSLTLKNLTLVKAKRAMKLRVWPGRPNPLGATWDGNGVNFALFSENATGVDLCLFDTPEDLKEAHRIPVKEQTDHVWHVYLPDVRPGQLYGYRVHGLFEPFAGHRFNPHKVVLDPYARAIGRGIGWSDSMFGHEIGNSNEDLQIDTRDNAWCAPLGIVTDSQFQWGDDTHLRTPWHKTLIYEMHVKGFTKLNPLIPDPLQGTYAGLASHAAIDHLKSLGVTAVELMPVHHHVDDRHLVSHGLCNYWGYNTLSFFAPEFRYSSAVQPGDAIDEFKSMVKQLHAAGIEVILDVVYNHTGEGNERGPTLSLRGIDNASYYRLMPNNRRYYQDFTGCGNTLNMQTPRVLQLIMDSLRYWVKEMHVDGFRFDLASALARELHDVDKLSAFFDIIMQDPVLSQVKLI
;
A
#
# COMPACT_ATOMS: atom_id res chain seq x y z
N MET A 1 30.30 -1.71 57.32
CA MET A 1 30.68 -2.91 56.55
C MET A 1 30.12 -2.76 55.16
N SER A 2 31.01 -2.32 54.25
CA SER A 2 30.70 -2.05 52.82
C SER A 2 30.93 -3.34 52.01
N LYS A 3 29.92 -3.83 51.32
CA LYS A 3 30.14 -4.87 50.28
C LYS A 3 30.08 -4.21 48.90
N ARG A 4 31.24 -4.11 48.26
CA ARG A 4 31.38 -3.79 46.81
C ARG A 4 30.84 -5.00 46.02
N PHE A 5 30.00 -4.75 45.04
CA PHE A 5 29.71 -5.68 43.93
C PHE A 5 30.59 -5.31 42.75
N GLU A 6 31.47 -6.22 42.38
CA GLU A 6 32.26 -6.14 41.16
C GLU A 6 31.37 -6.52 39.94
N PHE A 7 31.30 -5.62 38.98
CA PHE A 7 30.74 -5.93 37.66
C PHE A 7 31.85 -6.54 36.80
N GLY A 8 31.68 -7.82 36.44
CA GLY A 8 32.53 -8.51 35.47
C GLY A 8 32.31 -7.91 34.07
N HIS A 9 33.33 -7.27 33.55
CA HIS A 9 33.42 -6.90 32.14
C HIS A 9 33.63 -8.14 31.28
N THR A 10 32.55 -8.61 30.64
CA THR A 10 32.68 -9.53 29.49
C THR A 10 32.99 -8.70 28.24
N SER A 11 34.22 -8.79 27.82
CA SER A 11 34.72 -8.24 26.55
C SER A 11 34.04 -8.95 25.39
N LEU A 12 32.90 -8.40 24.89
CA LEU A 12 32.33 -8.75 23.61
C LEU A 12 33.17 -8.08 22.54
N THR A 13 33.93 -8.91 21.91
CA THR A 13 35.00 -8.65 20.99
C THR A 13 34.55 -7.85 19.77
N LEU A 14 35.37 -6.85 19.44
CA LEU A 14 35.44 -6.06 18.20
C LEU A 14 35.42 -6.88 16.88
N LYS A 15 35.35 -8.20 16.93
CA LYS A 15 35.32 -9.07 15.74
C LYS A 15 33.99 -9.07 15.01
N ASN A 16 32.85 -8.74 15.66
CA ASN A 16 31.55 -8.70 15.01
C ASN A 16 31.25 -7.37 14.29
N LEU A 17 31.97 -6.30 14.62
CA LEU A 17 31.84 -5.02 13.91
C LEU A 17 32.62 -4.98 12.58
N THR A 18 33.51 -5.89 12.33
CA THR A 18 34.34 -5.90 11.12
C THR A 18 33.76 -6.73 9.99
N LEU A 19 32.77 -7.58 10.26
CA LEU A 19 32.07 -8.39 9.25
C LEU A 19 30.94 -7.63 8.52
N VAL A 20 30.50 -6.49 9.06
CA VAL A 20 29.45 -5.64 8.42
C VAL A 20 30.05 -4.65 7.40
N LYS A 21 31.38 -4.44 7.38
CA LYS A 21 32.04 -3.44 6.55
C LYS A 21 32.67 -3.92 5.24
N ALA A 22 32.36 -5.12 4.77
CA ALA A 22 32.88 -5.61 3.49
C ALA A 22 31.82 -6.31 2.63
N LYS A 23 30.58 -5.85 2.58
CA LYS A 23 29.77 -6.02 1.36
C LYS A 23 30.39 -5.10 0.30
N ARG A 24 31.38 -5.63 -0.42
CA ARG A 24 31.85 -5.07 -1.69
C ARG A 24 30.59 -4.71 -2.48
N ALA A 25 30.47 -3.46 -2.92
CA ALA A 25 29.35 -3.04 -3.77
C ALA A 25 29.28 -3.99 -4.97
N MET A 26 28.44 -5.01 -4.87
CA MET A 26 28.24 -5.98 -5.94
C MET A 26 27.54 -5.20 -7.03
N LYS A 27 28.17 -5.08 -8.20
CA LYS A 27 27.56 -4.40 -9.34
C LYS A 27 26.37 -5.24 -9.75
N LEU A 28 25.17 -4.75 -9.45
CA LEU A 28 23.91 -5.40 -9.84
C LEU A 28 23.84 -5.55 -11.36
N ARG A 29 23.46 -6.73 -11.81
CA ARG A 29 23.13 -6.96 -13.22
C ARG A 29 21.77 -6.33 -13.50
N VAL A 30 21.69 -5.60 -14.58
CA VAL A 30 20.48 -4.91 -15.04
C VAL A 30 20.16 -5.41 -16.43
N TRP A 31 18.98 -6.00 -16.59
CA TRP A 31 18.50 -6.54 -17.85
C TRP A 31 17.24 -5.81 -18.30
N PRO A 32 16.89 -5.84 -19.59
CA PRO A 32 15.58 -5.39 -20.05
C PRO A 32 14.47 -6.12 -19.30
N GLY A 33 13.49 -5.35 -18.81
CA GLY A 33 12.33 -5.91 -18.11
C GLY A 33 11.16 -6.14 -19.08
N ARG A 34 9.98 -6.37 -18.50
CA ARG A 34 8.69 -6.51 -19.17
C ARG A 34 7.72 -5.47 -18.65
N PRO A 35 6.85 -4.88 -19.50
CA PRO A 35 5.89 -3.86 -19.07
C PRO A 35 4.74 -4.43 -18.22
N ASN A 36 4.58 -5.75 -18.17
CA ASN A 36 3.54 -6.43 -17.39
C ASN A 36 4.09 -7.68 -16.69
N PRO A 37 3.54 -8.01 -15.49
CA PRO A 37 2.61 -7.22 -14.70
C PRO A 37 3.27 -5.97 -14.12
N LEU A 38 2.46 -4.94 -13.76
CA LEU A 38 2.92 -3.76 -13.05
C LEU A 38 3.35 -4.12 -11.62
N GLY A 39 4.24 -3.28 -11.05
CA GLY A 39 4.84 -3.51 -9.74
C GLY A 39 6.11 -4.36 -9.78
N ALA A 40 6.53 -4.84 -8.60
CA ALA A 40 7.67 -5.74 -8.44
C ALA A 40 7.20 -7.20 -8.46
N THR A 41 7.67 -7.97 -9.44
CA THR A 41 7.28 -9.37 -9.63
C THR A 41 8.50 -10.28 -9.56
N TRP A 42 8.53 -11.15 -8.54
CA TRP A 42 9.49 -12.23 -8.38
C TRP A 42 9.10 -13.43 -9.25
N ASP A 43 10.02 -13.96 -10.06
CA ASP A 43 9.77 -15.09 -10.97
C ASP A 43 10.59 -16.35 -10.64
N GLY A 44 11.21 -16.40 -9.45
CA GLY A 44 12.08 -17.51 -9.04
C GLY A 44 13.56 -17.29 -9.38
N ASN A 45 13.88 -16.39 -10.31
CA ASN A 45 15.26 -16.14 -10.78
C ASN A 45 15.71 -14.69 -10.58
N GLY A 46 14.76 -13.75 -10.51
CA GLY A 46 15.00 -12.33 -10.34
C GLY A 46 13.68 -11.57 -10.22
N VAL A 47 13.77 -10.26 -10.21
CA VAL A 47 12.59 -9.40 -10.03
C VAL A 47 12.42 -8.50 -11.24
N ASN A 48 11.24 -8.52 -11.82
CA ASN A 48 10.79 -7.55 -12.80
C ASN A 48 10.11 -6.38 -12.09
N PHE A 49 10.57 -5.17 -12.34
CA PHE A 49 9.95 -3.93 -11.86
C PHE A 49 9.31 -3.22 -13.04
N ALA A 50 8.05 -2.82 -12.91
CA ALA A 50 7.31 -2.12 -13.96
C ALA A 50 6.43 -1.03 -13.34
N LEU A 51 6.62 0.23 -13.78
CA LEU A 51 5.95 1.42 -13.27
C LEU A 51 5.31 2.21 -14.41
N PHE A 52 4.00 2.45 -14.35
CA PHE A 52 3.33 3.35 -15.28
C PHE A 52 3.57 4.81 -14.88
N SER A 53 4.05 5.61 -15.84
CA SER A 53 4.06 7.07 -15.78
C SER A 53 4.13 7.62 -17.19
N GLU A 54 3.06 8.26 -17.62
CA GLU A 54 2.89 8.79 -18.98
C GLU A 54 3.73 10.04 -19.21
N ASN A 55 3.74 10.95 -18.21
CA ASN A 55 4.35 12.27 -18.33
C ASN A 55 5.78 12.35 -17.76
N ALA A 56 6.32 11.23 -17.26
CA ALA A 56 7.69 11.18 -16.78
C ALA A 56 8.71 11.27 -17.94
N THR A 57 9.82 11.96 -17.68
CA THR A 57 10.98 12.03 -18.58
C THR A 57 12.08 11.05 -18.19
N GLY A 58 11.97 10.39 -17.04
CA GLY A 58 12.89 9.38 -16.55
C GLY A 58 12.40 8.79 -15.21
N VAL A 59 12.83 7.56 -14.95
CA VAL A 59 12.53 6.86 -13.69
C VAL A 59 13.80 6.22 -13.17
N ASP A 60 14.09 6.41 -11.88
CA ASP A 60 15.12 5.67 -11.17
C ASP A 60 14.47 4.71 -10.17
N LEU A 61 14.83 3.43 -10.25
CA LEU A 61 14.52 2.44 -9.23
C LEU A 61 15.56 2.57 -8.11
N CYS A 62 15.10 2.79 -6.89
CA CYS A 62 15.92 2.95 -5.69
C CYS A 62 15.79 1.71 -4.81
N LEU A 63 16.89 1.03 -4.49
CA LEU A 63 16.94 -0.12 -3.61
C LEU A 63 17.57 0.26 -2.27
N PHE A 64 17.03 -0.29 -1.18
CA PHE A 64 17.48 -0.07 0.19
C PHE A 64 17.81 -1.43 0.83
N ASP A 65 18.87 -1.50 1.63
CA ASP A 65 19.29 -2.73 2.29
C ASP A 65 18.49 -2.98 3.57
N THR A 66 18.14 -1.90 4.29
CA THR A 66 17.39 -1.96 5.56
C THR A 66 16.34 -0.84 5.65
N PRO A 67 15.30 -1.01 6.50
CA PRO A 67 14.31 0.05 6.74
C PRO A 67 14.90 1.33 7.36
N GLU A 68 16.07 1.24 8.01
CA GLU A 68 16.75 2.35 8.68
C GLU A 68 17.71 3.12 7.76
N ASP A 69 17.88 2.68 6.52
CA ASP A 69 18.79 3.33 5.58
C ASP A 69 18.34 4.77 5.29
N LEU A 70 19.30 5.69 5.41
CA LEU A 70 19.09 7.12 5.17
C LEU A 70 19.10 7.49 3.69
N LYS A 71 19.62 6.59 2.84
CA LYS A 71 19.73 6.75 1.38
C LYS A 71 19.64 5.39 0.72
N GLU A 72 19.24 5.39 -0.54
CA GLU A 72 19.29 4.19 -1.36
C GLU A 72 20.71 3.61 -1.48
N ALA A 73 20.85 2.29 -1.31
CA ALA A 73 22.09 1.55 -1.55
C ALA A 73 22.42 1.49 -3.05
N HIS A 74 21.37 1.40 -3.88
CA HIS A 74 21.49 1.41 -5.33
C HIS A 74 20.41 2.30 -5.95
N ARG A 75 20.83 3.12 -6.92
CA ARG A 75 19.96 3.93 -7.76
C ARG A 75 20.15 3.53 -9.21
N ILE A 76 19.13 2.96 -9.82
CA ILE A 76 19.18 2.31 -11.12
C ILE A 76 18.30 3.07 -12.09
N PRO A 77 18.87 3.82 -13.07
CA PRO A 77 18.07 4.44 -14.11
C PRO A 77 17.37 3.38 -14.95
N VAL A 78 16.03 3.45 -15.03
CA VAL A 78 15.22 2.56 -15.86
C VAL A 78 15.28 3.07 -17.30
N LYS A 79 15.76 2.24 -18.21
CA LYS A 79 15.99 2.63 -19.61
C LYS A 79 14.88 2.21 -20.55
N GLU A 80 14.25 1.09 -20.24
CA GLU A 80 13.22 0.50 -21.10
C GLU A 80 11.86 1.09 -20.78
N GLN A 81 11.12 1.46 -21.82
CA GLN A 81 9.76 1.97 -21.73
C GLN A 81 8.91 1.36 -22.85
N THR A 82 7.71 0.91 -22.51
CA THR A 82 6.71 0.40 -23.45
C THR A 82 5.34 0.92 -23.03
N ASP A 83 4.64 1.64 -23.92
CA ASP A 83 3.31 2.21 -23.65
C ASP A 83 3.24 2.98 -22.32
N HIS A 84 4.23 3.86 -22.08
CA HIS A 84 4.39 4.66 -20.86
C HIS A 84 4.65 3.84 -19.59
N VAL A 85 4.94 2.55 -19.70
CA VAL A 85 5.40 1.70 -18.60
C VAL A 85 6.93 1.61 -18.65
N TRP A 86 7.58 2.09 -17.61
CA TRP A 86 9.01 1.99 -17.38
C TRP A 86 9.31 0.64 -16.72
N HIS A 87 10.25 -0.14 -17.27
CA HIS A 87 10.49 -1.49 -16.77
C HIS A 87 11.95 -1.91 -16.79
N VAL A 88 12.34 -2.72 -15.80
CA VAL A 88 13.70 -3.25 -15.65
C VAL A 88 13.64 -4.61 -14.95
N TYR A 89 14.56 -5.50 -15.30
CA TYR A 89 14.71 -6.81 -14.65
C TYR A 89 16.05 -6.89 -13.91
N LEU A 90 15.99 -7.29 -12.64
CA LEU A 90 17.16 -7.44 -11.77
C LEU A 90 17.32 -8.91 -11.35
N PRO A 91 18.24 -9.68 -11.98
CA PRO A 91 18.42 -11.10 -11.67
C PRO A 91 19.07 -11.36 -10.32
N ASP A 92 19.63 -10.34 -9.68
CA ASP A 92 20.32 -10.45 -8.39
C ASP A 92 19.42 -10.08 -7.20
N VAL A 93 18.21 -9.56 -7.45
CA VAL A 93 17.23 -9.17 -6.42
C VAL A 93 16.33 -10.34 -6.05
N ARG A 94 15.93 -10.39 -4.79
CA ARG A 94 15.13 -11.47 -4.17
C ARG A 94 13.99 -10.89 -3.33
N PRO A 95 12.99 -11.70 -2.94
CA PRO A 95 12.03 -11.33 -1.90
C PRO A 95 12.72 -10.82 -0.64
N GLY A 96 12.14 -9.80 0.00
CA GLY A 96 12.73 -9.06 1.11
C GLY A 96 13.45 -7.77 0.71
N GLN A 97 13.72 -7.53 -0.58
CA GLN A 97 14.34 -6.29 -1.05
C GLN A 97 13.39 -5.11 -0.89
N LEU A 98 13.85 -4.07 -0.20
CA LEU A 98 13.16 -2.79 -0.07
C LEU A 98 13.40 -1.91 -1.29
N TYR A 99 12.34 -1.24 -1.77
CA TYR A 99 12.46 -0.40 -2.96
C TYR A 99 11.46 0.76 -2.98
N GLY A 100 11.75 1.75 -3.80
CA GLY A 100 10.91 2.86 -4.18
C GLY A 100 11.38 3.46 -5.48
N TYR A 101 10.75 4.53 -5.92
CA TYR A 101 11.11 5.19 -7.18
C TYR A 101 11.42 6.66 -6.98
N ARG A 102 12.31 7.21 -7.84
CA ARG A 102 12.40 8.64 -8.08
C ARG A 102 11.99 8.90 -9.51
N VAL A 103 11.04 9.80 -9.71
CA VAL A 103 10.46 10.06 -11.03
C VAL A 103 10.82 11.46 -11.47
N HIS A 104 11.36 11.55 -12.68
CA HIS A 104 11.79 12.79 -13.31
C HIS A 104 10.69 13.31 -14.22
N GLY A 105 10.52 14.61 -14.27
CA GLY A 105 9.54 15.29 -15.10
C GLY A 105 9.41 16.76 -14.70
N LEU A 106 8.40 17.42 -15.24
CA LEU A 106 8.15 18.84 -14.94
C LEU A 106 7.55 19.02 -13.56
N PHE A 107 8.03 20.02 -12.82
CA PHE A 107 7.34 20.57 -11.67
C PHE A 107 6.63 21.84 -12.10
N GLU A 108 5.42 21.71 -12.60
CA GLU A 108 4.59 22.78 -13.09
C GLU A 108 3.14 22.61 -12.61
N PRO A 109 2.84 22.99 -11.37
CA PRO A 109 1.53 22.75 -10.74
C PRO A 109 0.33 23.28 -11.55
N PHE A 110 0.46 24.40 -12.24
CA PHE A 110 -0.62 24.95 -13.08
C PHE A 110 -0.98 24.07 -14.28
N ALA A 111 0.00 23.28 -14.78
CA ALA A 111 -0.22 22.26 -15.80
C ALA A 111 -0.62 20.88 -15.22
N GLY A 112 -0.64 20.76 -13.89
CA GLY A 112 -0.96 19.53 -13.18
C GLY A 112 0.23 18.60 -12.95
N HIS A 113 1.45 19.04 -13.26
CA HIS A 113 2.67 18.23 -13.10
C HIS A 113 3.38 18.55 -11.79
N ARG A 114 3.69 17.50 -11.01
CA ARG A 114 4.29 17.59 -9.68
C ARG A 114 5.46 16.64 -9.48
N PHE A 115 6.19 16.34 -10.56
CA PHE A 115 7.38 15.50 -10.48
C PHE A 115 8.47 16.15 -9.64
N ASN A 116 9.11 15.33 -8.79
CA ASN A 116 10.21 15.81 -7.97
C ASN A 116 11.21 14.67 -7.73
N PRO A 117 12.34 14.62 -8.46
CA PRO A 117 13.32 13.53 -8.34
C PRO A 117 14.08 13.52 -6.99
N HIS A 118 13.92 14.55 -6.15
CA HIS A 118 14.43 14.54 -4.78
C HIS A 118 13.57 13.68 -3.84
N LYS A 119 12.39 13.24 -4.29
CA LYS A 119 11.45 12.43 -3.49
C LYS A 119 11.48 10.98 -3.95
N VAL A 120 11.75 10.09 -2.99
CA VAL A 120 11.43 8.66 -3.14
C VAL A 120 9.95 8.51 -2.92
N VAL A 121 9.27 7.83 -3.84
CA VAL A 121 7.83 7.57 -3.81
C VAL A 121 7.56 6.07 -3.84
N LEU A 122 6.47 5.67 -3.20
CA LEU A 122 6.03 4.28 -3.11
C LEU A 122 5.46 3.81 -4.47
N ASP A 123 5.78 2.57 -4.82
CA ASP A 123 5.14 1.87 -5.94
C ASP A 123 3.64 1.69 -5.67
N PRO A 124 2.74 2.13 -6.58
CA PRO A 124 1.30 1.93 -6.44
C PRO A 124 0.89 0.45 -6.36
N TYR A 125 1.72 -0.45 -6.90
CA TYR A 125 1.53 -1.89 -6.91
C TYR A 125 2.30 -2.62 -5.80
N ALA A 126 2.84 -1.91 -4.81
CA ALA A 126 3.53 -2.54 -3.69
C ALA A 126 2.58 -3.45 -2.91
N ARG A 127 2.90 -4.75 -2.82
CA ARG A 127 2.09 -5.77 -2.14
C ARG A 127 2.35 -5.82 -0.64
N ALA A 128 3.48 -5.29 -0.19
CA ALA A 128 3.80 -5.10 1.21
C ALA A 128 4.62 -3.83 1.41
N ILE A 129 4.51 -3.26 2.59
CA ILE A 129 5.24 -2.06 2.99
C ILE A 129 6.36 -2.49 3.93
N GLY A 130 7.60 -2.24 3.53
CA GLY A 130 8.79 -2.57 4.32
C GLY A 130 9.22 -1.46 5.27
N ARG A 131 8.84 -0.22 4.98
CA ARG A 131 9.00 0.95 5.85
C ARG A 131 7.79 1.88 5.69
N GLY A 132 7.17 2.25 6.81
CA GLY A 132 6.09 3.25 6.84
C GLY A 132 6.60 4.68 6.66
N ILE A 133 5.69 5.65 6.75
CA ILE A 133 6.02 7.07 6.59
C ILE A 133 6.68 7.60 7.87
N GLY A 134 7.85 8.20 7.73
CA GLY A 134 8.44 9.07 8.75
C GLY A 134 8.03 10.51 8.49
N TRP A 135 7.04 11.06 9.25
CA TRP A 135 6.55 12.40 8.98
C TRP A 135 7.61 13.48 9.14
N SER A 136 7.85 14.22 8.07
CA SER A 136 8.77 15.34 7.95
C SER A 136 8.31 16.28 6.83
N ASP A 137 8.77 17.53 6.86
CA ASP A 137 8.52 18.47 5.76
C ASP A 137 9.11 17.97 4.43
N SER A 138 10.16 17.15 4.47
CA SER A 138 10.75 16.56 3.26
C SER A 138 9.82 15.56 2.53
N MET A 139 8.69 15.14 3.15
CA MET A 139 7.68 14.32 2.49
C MET A 139 6.82 15.09 1.48
N PHE A 140 6.91 16.41 1.48
CA PHE A 140 6.18 17.26 0.52
C PHE A 140 7.04 17.54 -0.70
N GLY A 141 6.43 17.50 -1.88
CA GLY A 141 7.11 17.85 -3.14
C GLY A 141 7.40 19.35 -3.28
N HIS A 142 6.76 20.17 -2.45
CA HIS A 142 6.89 21.63 -2.38
C HIS A 142 7.39 22.09 -1.00
N GLU A 143 7.94 23.27 -0.91
CA GLU A 143 8.44 23.85 0.34
C GLU A 143 7.29 24.23 1.27
N ILE A 144 7.21 23.61 2.44
CA ILE A 144 6.22 23.95 3.47
C ILE A 144 6.52 25.32 4.08
N GLY A 145 5.47 26.16 4.19
CA GLY A 145 5.57 27.51 4.76
C GLY A 145 6.14 28.56 3.81
N ASN A 146 6.38 28.22 2.55
CA ASN A 146 6.79 29.18 1.53
C ASN A 146 5.62 30.11 1.16
N SER A 147 5.92 31.41 0.89
CA SER A 147 4.92 32.39 0.46
C SER A 147 4.26 32.08 -0.89
N ASN A 148 4.92 31.29 -1.72
CA ASN A 148 4.39 30.79 -3.00
C ASN A 148 3.56 29.50 -2.84
N GLU A 149 3.28 29.09 -1.60
CA GLU A 149 2.50 27.90 -1.28
C GLU A 149 3.11 26.60 -1.89
N ASP A 150 2.33 25.85 -2.70
CA ASP A 150 2.74 24.59 -3.36
C ASP A 150 3.45 24.79 -4.71
N LEU A 151 3.79 26.05 -5.06
CA LEU A 151 4.44 26.38 -6.33
C LEU A 151 5.98 26.32 -6.27
N GLN A 152 6.56 26.28 -5.08
CA GLN A 152 8.00 26.20 -4.90
C GLN A 152 8.43 24.75 -4.65
N ILE A 153 9.24 24.19 -5.57
CA ILE A 153 9.74 22.81 -5.42
C ILE A 153 10.64 22.67 -4.19
N ASP A 154 10.44 21.60 -3.41
CA ASP A 154 11.31 21.24 -2.28
C ASP A 154 12.42 20.30 -2.76
N THR A 155 13.67 20.72 -2.62
CA THR A 155 14.85 19.94 -3.05
C THR A 155 15.46 19.07 -1.95
N ARG A 156 14.88 19.03 -0.74
CA ARG A 156 15.34 18.15 0.33
C ARG A 156 15.06 16.70 -0.02
N ASP A 157 16.03 15.84 0.26
CA ASP A 157 15.87 14.38 0.07
C ASP A 157 15.00 13.78 1.18
N ASN A 158 14.03 12.94 0.80
CA ASN A 158 13.17 12.23 1.73
C ASN A 158 13.52 10.73 1.87
N ALA A 159 14.60 10.25 1.27
CA ALA A 159 14.94 8.82 1.25
C ALA A 159 14.97 8.17 2.64
N TRP A 160 15.32 8.94 3.67
CA TRP A 160 15.40 8.49 5.06
C TRP A 160 14.05 8.26 5.75
N CYS A 161 12.97 8.82 5.22
CA CYS A 161 11.63 8.80 5.83
C CYS A 161 10.49 8.41 4.87
N ALA A 162 10.80 8.22 3.59
CA ALA A 162 9.81 7.82 2.60
C ALA A 162 9.29 6.40 2.85
N PRO A 163 8.01 6.12 2.56
CA PRO A 163 7.50 4.75 2.58
C PRO A 163 8.19 3.92 1.48
N LEU A 164 8.49 2.66 1.80
CA LEU A 164 9.14 1.75 0.86
C LEU A 164 8.30 0.49 0.68
N GLY A 165 8.18 0.05 -0.57
CA GLY A 165 7.70 -1.29 -0.88
C GLY A 165 8.72 -2.36 -0.55
N ILE A 166 8.27 -3.59 -0.39
CA ILE A 166 9.13 -4.77 -0.26
C ILE A 166 8.75 -5.79 -1.34
N VAL A 167 9.76 -6.37 -1.98
CA VAL A 167 9.55 -7.47 -2.93
C VAL A 167 9.04 -8.69 -2.17
N THR A 168 7.92 -9.25 -2.58
CA THR A 168 7.29 -10.40 -1.93
C THR A 168 7.38 -11.65 -2.80
N ASP A 169 7.37 -12.82 -2.16
CA ASP A 169 7.01 -14.08 -2.80
C ASP A 169 5.50 -14.29 -2.59
N SER A 170 4.77 -14.62 -3.64
CA SER A 170 3.31 -14.82 -3.57
C SER A 170 2.90 -16.21 -3.07
N GLN A 171 3.86 -17.10 -2.83
CA GLN A 171 3.56 -18.47 -2.42
C GLN A 171 2.93 -18.52 -1.02
N PHE A 172 1.77 -19.16 -0.92
CA PHE A 172 1.08 -19.44 0.33
C PHE A 172 0.36 -20.78 0.24
N GLN A 173 0.33 -21.53 1.36
CA GLN A 173 -0.28 -22.88 1.40
C GLN A 173 -1.78 -22.78 1.74
N TRP A 174 -2.60 -22.52 0.74
CA TRP A 174 -4.05 -22.49 0.90
C TRP A 174 -4.65 -23.87 1.22
N GLY A 175 -4.05 -24.95 0.72
CA GLY A 175 -4.62 -26.30 0.86
C GLY A 175 -5.94 -26.43 0.10
N ASP A 176 -7.00 -26.89 0.79
CA ASP A 176 -8.33 -27.07 0.21
C ASP A 176 -9.24 -25.83 0.38
N ASP A 177 -8.68 -24.68 0.73
CA ASP A 177 -9.45 -23.44 0.91
C ASP A 177 -10.09 -22.99 -0.40
N THR A 178 -11.37 -22.63 -0.34
CA THR A 178 -12.16 -22.11 -1.46
C THR A 178 -13.14 -21.07 -0.99
N HIS A 179 -13.57 -20.17 -1.88
CA HIS A 179 -14.62 -19.19 -1.60
C HIS A 179 -15.95 -19.88 -1.20
N LEU A 180 -16.54 -19.44 -0.10
CA LEU A 180 -17.73 -20.06 0.49
C LEU A 180 -19.01 -19.83 -0.33
N ARG A 181 -19.14 -18.67 -0.99
CA ARG A 181 -20.28 -18.29 -1.84
C ARG A 181 -21.63 -18.43 -1.12
N THR A 182 -21.70 -18.02 0.13
CA THR A 182 -22.94 -18.01 0.91
C THR A 182 -24.01 -17.22 0.18
N PRO A 183 -25.20 -17.79 -0.08
CA PRO A 183 -26.27 -17.07 -0.78
C PRO A 183 -26.69 -15.79 -0.04
N TRP A 184 -26.95 -14.71 -0.75
CA TRP A 184 -27.33 -13.41 -0.17
C TRP A 184 -28.43 -13.49 0.89
N HIS A 185 -29.48 -14.27 0.63
CA HIS A 185 -30.62 -14.42 1.57
C HIS A 185 -30.24 -15.20 2.86
N LYS A 186 -29.04 -15.76 2.94
CA LYS A 186 -28.49 -16.44 4.12
C LYS A 186 -27.30 -15.68 4.72
N THR A 187 -26.93 -14.55 4.14
CA THR A 187 -25.77 -13.78 4.57
C THR A 187 -26.16 -12.85 5.72
N LEU A 188 -25.48 -12.99 6.85
CA LEU A 188 -25.50 -12.05 7.97
C LEU A 188 -24.09 -11.44 8.08
N ILE A 189 -23.99 -10.16 7.75
CA ILE A 189 -22.71 -9.41 7.76
C ILE A 189 -22.51 -8.75 9.11
N TYR A 190 -21.31 -8.87 9.66
CA TYR A 190 -20.85 -8.17 10.83
C TYR A 190 -19.71 -7.24 10.46
N GLU A 191 -19.95 -5.92 10.47
CA GLU A 191 -18.92 -4.91 10.25
C GLU A 191 -18.05 -4.79 11.50
N MET A 192 -16.70 -4.78 11.30
CA MET A 192 -15.77 -4.69 12.41
C MET A 192 -14.44 -4.05 12.01
N HIS A 193 -13.76 -3.49 12.99
CA HIS A 193 -12.38 -3.04 12.88
C HIS A 193 -11.43 -4.14 13.39
N VAL A 194 -10.44 -4.56 12.61
CA VAL A 194 -9.50 -5.64 12.96
C VAL A 194 -8.91 -5.43 14.36
N LYS A 195 -8.33 -4.25 14.62
CA LYS A 195 -7.75 -3.93 15.92
C LYS A 195 -8.82 -3.80 17.02
N GLY A 196 -9.90 -3.08 16.73
CA GLY A 196 -10.93 -2.78 17.74
C GLY A 196 -11.66 -3.99 18.26
N PHE A 197 -11.92 -4.97 17.39
CA PHE A 197 -12.72 -6.15 17.75
C PHE A 197 -12.03 -7.05 18.80
N THR A 198 -10.71 -7.18 18.72
CA THR A 198 -9.99 -8.13 19.59
C THR A 198 -9.09 -7.49 20.65
N LYS A 199 -8.80 -6.17 20.57
CA LYS A 199 -7.77 -5.50 21.39
C LYS A 199 -7.99 -5.60 22.90
N LEU A 200 -9.22 -5.64 23.34
CA LEU A 200 -9.58 -5.72 24.77
C LEU A 200 -10.16 -7.09 25.14
N ASN A 201 -10.06 -8.10 24.28
CA ASN A 201 -10.60 -9.42 24.58
C ASN A 201 -9.62 -10.23 25.45
N PRO A 202 -9.96 -10.49 26.75
CA PRO A 202 -9.04 -11.17 27.68
C PRO A 202 -8.85 -12.66 27.36
N LEU A 203 -9.66 -13.24 26.47
CA LEU A 203 -9.53 -14.63 26.03
C LEU A 203 -8.49 -14.81 24.91
N ILE A 204 -7.97 -13.69 24.38
CA ILE A 204 -6.95 -13.70 23.32
C ILE A 204 -5.61 -13.33 23.95
N PRO A 205 -4.53 -14.07 23.66
CA PRO A 205 -3.19 -13.74 24.16
C PRO A 205 -2.77 -12.32 23.78
N ASP A 206 -2.18 -11.56 24.71
CA ASP A 206 -1.80 -10.15 24.53
C ASP A 206 -1.07 -9.84 23.21
N PRO A 207 -0.08 -10.66 22.75
CA PRO A 207 0.60 -10.37 21.48
C PRO A 207 -0.29 -10.46 20.25
N LEU A 208 -1.42 -11.18 20.32
CA LEU A 208 -2.36 -11.36 19.22
C LEU A 208 -3.54 -10.38 19.27
N GLN A 209 -3.73 -9.70 20.39
CA GLN A 209 -4.84 -8.74 20.55
C GLN A 209 -4.72 -7.57 19.58
N GLY A 210 -5.76 -7.35 18.80
CA GLY A 210 -5.83 -6.25 17.81
C GLY A 210 -5.12 -6.56 16.50
N THR A 211 -4.87 -7.84 16.19
CA THR A 211 -4.17 -8.29 14.98
C THR A 211 -5.04 -9.21 14.13
N TYR A 212 -4.59 -9.51 12.89
CA TYR A 212 -5.20 -10.51 12.03
C TYR A 212 -5.23 -11.89 12.70
N ALA A 213 -4.14 -12.28 13.36
CA ALA A 213 -4.07 -13.53 14.11
C ALA A 213 -5.03 -13.55 15.32
N GLY A 214 -5.25 -12.40 15.95
CA GLY A 214 -6.25 -12.25 17.00
C GLY A 214 -7.67 -12.46 16.50
N LEU A 215 -7.98 -11.92 15.31
CA LEU A 215 -9.29 -12.11 14.67
C LEU A 215 -9.50 -13.57 14.23
N ALA A 216 -8.43 -14.27 13.85
CA ALA A 216 -8.44 -15.71 13.52
C ALA A 216 -8.50 -16.63 14.75
N SER A 217 -8.48 -16.10 15.98
CA SER A 217 -8.50 -16.91 17.19
C SER A 217 -9.84 -17.61 17.41
N HIS A 218 -9.82 -18.76 18.10
CA HIS A 218 -11.05 -19.47 18.48
C HIS A 218 -12.02 -18.57 19.25
N ALA A 219 -11.52 -17.73 20.17
CA ALA A 219 -12.37 -16.83 20.95
C ALA A 219 -13.14 -15.82 20.09
N ALA A 220 -12.52 -15.29 19.04
CA ALA A 220 -13.16 -14.38 18.09
C ALA A 220 -14.15 -15.14 17.18
N ILE A 221 -13.73 -16.25 16.60
CA ILE A 221 -14.55 -17.07 15.71
C ILE A 221 -15.78 -17.65 16.40
N ASP A 222 -15.63 -18.20 17.59
CA ASP A 222 -16.75 -18.77 18.36
C ASP A 222 -17.78 -17.70 18.73
N HIS A 223 -17.33 -16.49 19.05
CA HIS A 223 -18.22 -15.37 19.28
C HIS A 223 -19.04 -15.04 18.03
N LEU A 224 -18.38 -14.88 16.86
CA LEU A 224 -19.07 -14.62 15.60
C LEU A 224 -20.09 -15.71 15.24
N LYS A 225 -19.69 -16.98 15.39
CA LYS A 225 -20.59 -18.12 15.17
C LYS A 225 -21.78 -18.13 16.13
N SER A 226 -21.59 -17.75 17.39
CA SER A 226 -22.68 -17.68 18.37
C SER A 226 -23.74 -16.64 18.02
N LEU A 227 -23.35 -15.60 17.26
CA LEU A 227 -24.25 -14.58 16.71
C LEU A 227 -24.90 -14.99 15.37
N GLY A 228 -24.50 -16.12 14.79
CA GLY A 228 -24.96 -16.56 13.48
C GLY A 228 -24.34 -15.79 12.31
N VAL A 229 -23.22 -15.10 12.50
CA VAL A 229 -22.50 -14.35 11.48
C VAL A 229 -21.97 -15.30 10.42
N THR A 230 -22.20 -14.96 9.15
CA THR A 230 -21.75 -15.72 7.98
C THR A 230 -20.75 -14.94 7.11
N ALA A 231 -20.60 -13.65 7.35
CA ALA A 231 -19.60 -12.82 6.71
C ALA A 231 -19.13 -11.72 7.68
N VAL A 232 -17.83 -11.45 7.68
CA VAL A 232 -17.29 -10.25 8.34
C VAL A 232 -16.99 -9.20 7.26
N GLU A 233 -17.35 -7.95 7.53
CA GLU A 233 -16.94 -6.80 6.75
C GLU A 233 -15.85 -6.06 7.53
N LEU A 234 -14.62 -6.10 7.02
CA LEU A 234 -13.50 -5.47 7.69
C LEU A 234 -13.39 -4.01 7.25
N MET A 235 -13.48 -3.08 8.21
CA MET A 235 -13.07 -1.69 7.97
C MET A 235 -11.69 -1.65 7.32
N PRO A 236 -11.28 -0.56 6.64
CA PRO A 236 -10.16 -0.58 5.71
C PRO A 236 -8.90 -1.28 6.25
N VAL A 237 -8.48 -2.31 5.52
CA VAL A 237 -7.26 -3.08 5.78
C VAL A 237 -6.15 -2.79 4.77
N HIS A 238 -6.41 -1.99 3.76
CA HIS A 238 -5.36 -1.46 2.91
C HIS A 238 -4.40 -0.60 3.74
N HIS A 239 -3.10 -0.65 3.42
CA HIS A 239 -2.14 0.20 4.11
C HIS A 239 -2.48 1.68 3.92
N HIS A 240 -2.63 2.39 5.04
CA HIS A 240 -3.13 3.76 5.09
C HIS A 240 -2.22 4.69 5.88
N VAL A 241 -2.40 5.97 5.65
CA VAL A 241 -1.59 7.06 6.21
C VAL A 241 -2.25 7.59 7.48
N ASP A 242 -1.45 7.84 8.50
CA ASP A 242 -1.86 8.72 9.60
C ASP A 242 -1.72 10.17 9.15
N ASP A 243 -2.76 10.97 9.32
CA ASP A 243 -2.70 12.38 8.98
C ASP A 243 -1.66 13.10 9.84
N ARG A 244 -0.88 14.00 9.22
CA ARG A 244 0.19 14.72 9.90
C ARG A 244 -0.28 15.43 11.18
N HIS A 245 -1.49 15.99 11.15
CA HIS A 245 -2.05 16.68 12.31
C HIS A 245 -2.38 15.73 13.45
N LEU A 246 -2.83 14.48 13.16
CA LEU A 246 -3.05 13.46 14.17
C LEU A 246 -1.72 13.04 14.81
N VAL A 247 -0.71 12.78 14.00
CA VAL A 247 0.64 12.38 14.48
C VAL A 247 1.24 13.47 15.38
N SER A 248 1.07 14.75 15.04
CA SER A 248 1.56 15.86 15.88
C SER A 248 0.89 15.93 17.26
N HIS A 249 -0.27 15.28 17.44
CA HIS A 249 -0.98 15.15 18.70
C HIS A 249 -0.81 13.76 19.36
N GLY A 250 0.09 12.91 18.81
CA GLY A 250 0.29 11.54 19.31
C GLY A 250 -0.87 10.59 18.98
N LEU A 251 -1.70 10.94 18.00
CA LEU A 251 -2.84 10.16 17.54
C LEU A 251 -2.51 9.46 16.20
N CYS A 252 -3.33 8.48 15.85
CA CYS A 252 -3.26 7.77 14.56
C CYS A 252 -4.62 7.82 13.85
N ASN A 253 -4.62 7.59 12.54
CA ASN A 253 -5.84 7.34 11.79
C ASN A 253 -6.34 5.94 12.15
N TYR A 254 -7.40 5.88 12.97
CA TYR A 254 -7.92 4.62 13.48
C TYR A 254 -8.77 3.88 12.44
N TRP A 255 -9.61 4.59 11.68
CA TRP A 255 -10.54 3.95 10.76
C TRP A 255 -9.91 3.45 9.47
N GLY A 256 -8.82 4.08 9.01
CA GLY A 256 -8.09 3.65 7.83
C GLY A 256 -8.58 4.20 6.49
N TYR A 257 -9.52 5.15 6.46
CA TYR A 257 -10.04 5.77 5.22
C TYR A 257 -9.07 6.79 4.60
N ASN A 258 -7.79 6.49 4.59
CA ASN A 258 -6.74 7.36 4.05
C ASN A 258 -5.66 6.52 3.35
N THR A 259 -6.09 5.75 2.35
CA THR A 259 -5.30 4.71 1.70
C THR A 259 -4.03 5.26 1.05
N LEU A 260 -2.92 4.54 1.21
CA LEU A 260 -1.65 4.76 0.52
C LEU A 260 -1.34 3.66 -0.49
N SER A 261 -1.57 2.39 -0.15
CA SER A 261 -1.32 1.26 -1.04
C SER A 261 -2.56 0.39 -1.15
N PHE A 262 -3.01 0.13 -2.39
CA PHE A 262 -4.20 -0.67 -2.68
C PHE A 262 -3.95 -2.18 -2.66
N PHE A 263 -2.69 -2.63 -2.56
CA PHE A 263 -2.32 -4.06 -2.59
C PHE A 263 -1.77 -4.56 -1.27
N ALA A 264 -1.22 -3.67 -0.42
CA ALA A 264 -0.60 -4.07 0.82
C ALA A 264 -1.62 -4.12 1.97
N PRO A 265 -1.70 -5.22 2.73
CA PRO A 265 -2.42 -5.20 4.00
C PRO A 265 -1.73 -4.27 5.01
N GLU A 266 -2.53 -3.65 5.88
CA GLU A 266 -2.02 -2.78 6.93
C GLU A 266 -1.18 -3.58 7.93
N PHE A 267 0.13 -3.37 7.91
CA PHE A 267 1.07 -4.14 8.72
C PHE A 267 0.93 -3.88 10.23
N ARG A 268 0.35 -2.73 10.64
CA ARG A 268 0.08 -2.42 12.06
C ARG A 268 -1.02 -3.30 12.67
N TYR A 269 -1.76 -4.05 11.84
CA TYR A 269 -2.70 -5.07 12.27
C TYR A 269 -2.10 -6.48 12.26
N SER A 270 -0.79 -6.60 12.06
CA SER A 270 -0.09 -7.87 12.13
C SER A 270 0.63 -8.05 13.45
N SER A 271 0.66 -9.29 13.96
CA SER A 271 1.51 -9.71 15.08
C SER A 271 2.93 -10.07 14.64
N ALA A 272 3.16 -10.17 13.32
CA ALA A 272 4.44 -10.54 12.74
C ALA A 272 5.50 -9.46 12.95
N VAL A 273 6.74 -9.92 13.16
CA VAL A 273 7.89 -9.02 13.43
C VAL A 273 8.40 -8.37 12.14
N GLN A 274 8.34 -9.10 11.02
CA GLN A 274 8.81 -8.60 9.73
C GLN A 274 7.63 -8.02 8.93
N PRO A 275 7.76 -6.82 8.37
CA PRO A 275 6.66 -6.17 7.65
C PRO A 275 6.07 -6.99 6.49
N GLY A 276 6.90 -7.76 5.77
CA GLY A 276 6.44 -8.63 4.67
C GLY A 276 5.52 -9.77 5.11
N ASP A 277 5.63 -10.21 6.36
CA ASP A 277 4.87 -11.35 6.91
C ASP A 277 3.39 -11.00 7.17
N ALA A 278 3.01 -9.74 7.14
CA ALA A 278 1.62 -9.31 7.29
C ALA A 278 0.70 -9.90 6.21
N ILE A 279 1.22 -10.19 5.02
CA ILE A 279 0.48 -10.87 3.94
C ILE A 279 0.07 -12.28 4.38
N ASP A 280 1.01 -13.04 4.91
CA ASP A 280 0.78 -14.43 5.31
C ASP A 280 -0.13 -14.53 6.54
N GLU A 281 -0.02 -13.56 7.46
CA GLU A 281 -0.92 -13.49 8.61
C GLU A 281 -2.35 -13.16 8.17
N PHE A 282 -2.53 -12.21 7.24
CA PHE A 282 -3.83 -11.90 6.65
C PHE A 282 -4.42 -13.12 5.93
N LYS A 283 -3.64 -13.79 5.06
CA LYS A 283 -4.08 -15.01 4.37
C LYS A 283 -4.46 -16.13 5.36
N SER A 284 -3.69 -16.27 6.43
CA SER A 284 -3.99 -17.24 7.50
C SER A 284 -5.30 -16.91 8.20
N MET A 285 -5.59 -15.63 8.45
CA MET A 285 -6.86 -15.18 9.01
C MET A 285 -8.04 -15.54 8.08
N VAL A 286 -7.95 -15.23 6.80
CA VAL A 286 -8.99 -15.56 5.82
C VAL A 286 -9.23 -17.07 5.80
N LYS A 287 -8.18 -17.88 5.72
CA LYS A 287 -8.28 -19.35 5.74
C LYS A 287 -8.98 -19.88 6.99
N GLN A 288 -8.70 -19.31 8.17
CA GLN A 288 -9.36 -19.74 9.42
C GLN A 288 -10.84 -19.34 9.46
N LEU A 289 -11.18 -18.14 8.97
CA LEU A 289 -12.57 -17.69 8.87
C LEU A 289 -13.36 -18.57 7.88
N HIS A 290 -12.80 -18.88 6.71
CA HIS A 290 -13.39 -19.81 5.75
C HIS A 290 -13.63 -21.19 6.33
N ALA A 291 -12.65 -21.74 7.06
CA ALA A 291 -12.80 -23.02 7.75
C ALA A 291 -13.93 -23.00 8.80
N ALA A 292 -14.28 -21.84 9.32
CA ALA A 292 -15.39 -21.64 10.25
C ALA A 292 -16.74 -21.35 9.53
N GLY A 293 -16.74 -21.24 8.20
CA GLY A 293 -17.94 -20.90 7.39
C GLY A 293 -18.24 -19.40 7.36
N ILE A 294 -17.24 -18.55 7.54
CA ILE A 294 -17.38 -17.08 7.59
C ILE A 294 -16.63 -16.47 6.41
N GLU A 295 -17.33 -15.76 5.54
CA GLU A 295 -16.79 -15.00 4.42
C GLU A 295 -16.09 -13.73 4.90
N VAL A 296 -15.14 -13.22 4.10
CA VAL A 296 -14.41 -11.98 4.38
C VAL A 296 -14.70 -10.95 3.29
N ILE A 297 -15.30 -9.84 3.67
CA ILE A 297 -15.62 -8.68 2.83
C ILE A 297 -14.71 -7.54 3.28
N LEU A 298 -14.12 -6.81 2.33
CA LEU A 298 -13.27 -5.65 2.63
C LEU A 298 -13.99 -4.34 2.33
N ASP A 299 -13.95 -3.41 3.27
CA ASP A 299 -14.26 -2.02 3.00
C ASP A 299 -13.06 -1.38 2.29
N VAL A 300 -13.27 -0.90 1.05
CA VAL A 300 -12.21 -0.44 0.16
C VAL A 300 -12.42 1.01 -0.26
N VAL A 301 -11.34 1.78 -0.21
CA VAL A 301 -11.33 3.21 -0.48
C VAL A 301 -10.53 3.48 -1.75
N TYR A 302 -11.19 3.39 -2.91
CA TYR A 302 -10.56 3.67 -4.22
C TYR A 302 -10.90 5.06 -4.77
N ASN A 303 -11.72 5.81 -4.07
CA ASN A 303 -12.19 7.12 -4.53
C ASN A 303 -11.15 8.23 -4.33
N HIS A 304 -10.31 8.13 -3.30
CA HIS A 304 -9.25 9.10 -2.97
C HIS A 304 -8.02 8.42 -2.36
N THR A 305 -6.98 9.19 -2.06
CA THR A 305 -5.76 8.71 -1.39
C THR A 305 -5.35 9.63 -0.25
N GLY A 306 -4.46 9.13 0.62
CA GLY A 306 -3.85 9.90 1.71
C GLY A 306 -2.91 11.03 1.29
N GLU A 307 -2.78 11.32 0.00
CA GLU A 307 -1.98 12.45 -0.48
C GLU A 307 -2.70 13.82 -0.36
N GLY A 308 -4.02 13.83 -0.06
CA GLY A 308 -4.80 15.04 0.20
C GLY A 308 -4.86 15.98 -1.01
N ASN A 309 -5.08 17.30 -0.75
CA ASN A 309 -5.18 18.33 -1.76
C ASN A 309 -3.81 18.76 -2.33
N GLU A 310 -3.76 19.88 -3.08
CA GLU A 310 -2.54 20.40 -3.72
C GLU A 310 -1.40 20.71 -2.73
N ARG A 311 -1.73 20.90 -1.46
CA ARG A 311 -0.77 21.15 -0.37
C ARG A 311 -0.39 19.87 0.40
N GLY A 312 -0.90 18.72 -0.01
CA GLY A 312 -0.61 17.45 0.65
C GLY A 312 0.78 16.88 0.32
N PRO A 313 1.17 15.79 1.00
CA PRO A 313 2.47 15.16 0.79
C PRO A 313 2.57 14.47 -0.58
N THR A 314 3.81 14.18 -0.99
CA THR A 314 4.15 13.42 -2.20
C THR A 314 4.63 12.04 -1.76
N LEU A 315 3.73 11.04 -1.79
CA LEU A 315 3.97 9.73 -1.22
C LEU A 315 4.06 8.62 -2.27
N SER A 316 3.23 8.69 -3.32
CA SER A 316 3.08 7.69 -4.38
C SER A 316 2.60 8.35 -5.66
N LEU A 317 1.31 8.28 -5.96
CA LEU A 317 0.68 8.64 -7.24
C LEU A 317 0.98 10.08 -7.69
N ARG A 318 1.00 11.02 -6.75
CA ARG A 318 1.30 12.44 -7.01
C ARG A 318 2.70 12.63 -7.59
N GLY A 319 3.68 11.94 -7.03
CA GLY A 319 5.08 12.03 -7.47
C GLY A 319 5.37 11.20 -8.69
N ILE A 320 4.55 10.16 -8.96
CA ILE A 320 4.70 9.26 -10.10
C ILE A 320 4.11 9.89 -11.37
N ASP A 321 2.85 10.36 -11.29
CA ASP A 321 2.21 11.08 -12.41
C ASP A 321 0.88 11.74 -11.95
N ASN A 322 0.97 12.88 -11.32
CA ASN A 322 -0.18 13.59 -10.77
C ASN A 322 -1.31 13.79 -11.78
N ALA A 323 -0.95 14.18 -13.01
CA ALA A 323 -1.92 14.53 -14.04
C ALA A 323 -2.70 13.32 -14.59
N SER A 324 -2.12 12.12 -14.54
CA SER A 324 -2.76 10.88 -15.00
C SER A 324 -3.61 10.23 -13.91
N TYR A 325 -3.14 10.27 -12.65
CA TYR A 325 -3.82 9.56 -11.55
C TYR A 325 -4.96 10.34 -10.91
N TYR A 326 -4.91 11.68 -10.88
CA TYR A 326 -5.90 12.49 -10.17
C TYR A 326 -6.80 13.28 -11.12
N ARG A 327 -8.06 13.49 -10.72
CA ARG A 327 -8.97 14.41 -11.37
C ARG A 327 -8.58 15.85 -11.04
N LEU A 328 -8.19 16.61 -12.05
CA LEU A 328 -7.77 18.00 -11.90
C LEU A 328 -8.85 18.94 -12.42
N MET A 329 -8.90 20.15 -11.84
CA MET A 329 -9.83 21.19 -12.28
C MET A 329 -9.54 21.61 -13.73
N PRO A 330 -10.51 21.60 -14.64
CA PRO A 330 -10.27 21.88 -16.07
C PRO A 330 -9.67 23.28 -16.32
N ASN A 331 -10.09 24.27 -15.54
CA ASN A 331 -9.69 25.67 -15.73
C ASN A 331 -8.37 26.02 -15.00
N ASN A 332 -7.97 25.22 -14.02
CA ASN A 332 -6.73 25.42 -13.27
C ASN A 332 -6.25 24.08 -12.71
N ARG A 333 -5.41 23.38 -13.44
CA ARG A 333 -4.94 22.01 -13.12
C ARG A 333 -4.05 21.94 -11.87
N ARG A 334 -3.74 23.06 -11.23
CA ARG A 334 -3.10 23.10 -9.91
C ARG A 334 -3.97 22.43 -8.86
N TYR A 335 -5.31 22.57 -8.95
CA TYR A 335 -6.28 22.10 -7.98
C TYR A 335 -6.93 20.78 -8.41
N TYR A 336 -7.35 20.00 -7.43
CA TYR A 336 -8.06 18.74 -7.65
C TYR A 336 -9.57 18.97 -7.71
N GLN A 337 -10.28 18.16 -8.53
CA GLN A 337 -11.72 17.98 -8.38
C GLN A 337 -11.94 17.07 -7.18
N ASP A 338 -12.43 17.63 -6.09
CA ASP A 338 -12.69 16.89 -4.86
C ASP A 338 -14.17 16.55 -4.72
N PHE A 339 -14.53 15.31 -5.09
CA PHE A 339 -15.88 14.76 -4.90
C PHE A 339 -16.00 13.94 -3.61
N THR A 340 -14.93 13.85 -2.84
CA THR A 340 -14.81 12.95 -1.69
C THR A 340 -14.81 13.69 -0.36
N GLY A 341 -14.47 14.97 -0.37
CA GLY A 341 -14.24 15.78 0.83
C GLY A 341 -12.86 15.53 1.48
N CYS A 342 -11.99 14.71 0.84
CA CYS A 342 -10.67 14.34 1.34
C CYS A 342 -9.52 15.05 0.62
N GLY A 343 -9.84 15.97 -0.30
CA GLY A 343 -8.87 16.81 -0.99
C GLY A 343 -8.47 16.36 -2.38
N ASN A 344 -8.76 15.11 -2.77
CA ASN A 344 -8.51 14.59 -4.11
C ASN A 344 -9.55 13.54 -4.53
N THR A 345 -9.60 13.27 -5.81
CA THR A 345 -10.38 12.16 -6.38
C THR A 345 -9.54 11.47 -7.45
N LEU A 346 -9.48 10.14 -7.44
CA LEU A 346 -8.80 9.37 -8.48
C LEU A 346 -9.51 9.52 -9.83
N ASN A 347 -8.73 9.57 -10.91
CA ASN A 347 -9.23 9.80 -12.24
C ASN A 347 -9.64 8.48 -12.94
N MET A 348 -10.86 8.03 -12.69
CA MET A 348 -11.41 6.80 -13.28
C MET A 348 -11.55 6.86 -14.81
N GLN A 349 -11.44 8.05 -15.41
CA GLN A 349 -11.45 8.22 -16.88
C GLN A 349 -10.11 7.80 -17.52
N THR A 350 -9.04 7.69 -16.74
CA THR A 350 -7.74 7.22 -17.21
C THR A 350 -7.72 5.70 -17.20
N PRO A 351 -7.51 5.03 -18.35
CA PRO A 351 -7.52 3.56 -18.41
C PRO A 351 -6.53 2.89 -17.46
N ARG A 352 -5.38 3.51 -17.18
CA ARG A 352 -4.36 2.98 -16.26
C ARG A 352 -4.76 3.09 -14.80
N VAL A 353 -5.56 4.10 -14.42
CA VAL A 353 -6.14 4.19 -13.07
C VAL A 353 -7.21 3.12 -12.89
N LEU A 354 -8.08 2.93 -13.88
CA LEU A 354 -9.06 1.85 -13.87
C LEU A 354 -8.37 0.48 -13.80
N GLN A 355 -7.28 0.27 -14.57
CA GLN A 355 -6.46 -0.94 -14.49
C GLN A 355 -5.90 -1.15 -13.07
N LEU A 356 -5.35 -0.12 -12.42
CA LEU A 356 -4.82 -0.20 -11.06
C LEU A 356 -5.87 -0.75 -10.08
N ILE A 357 -7.09 -0.24 -10.15
CA ILE A 357 -8.19 -0.66 -9.27
C ILE A 357 -8.64 -2.09 -9.60
N MET A 358 -8.83 -2.41 -10.87
CA MET A 358 -9.24 -3.76 -11.30
C MET A 358 -8.18 -4.81 -10.94
N ASP A 359 -6.89 -4.50 -11.09
CA ASP A 359 -5.80 -5.39 -10.71
C ASP A 359 -5.74 -5.58 -9.19
N SER A 360 -5.99 -4.51 -8.41
CA SER A 360 -6.10 -4.59 -6.95
C SER A 360 -7.27 -5.48 -6.53
N LEU A 361 -8.47 -5.25 -7.04
CA LEU A 361 -9.64 -6.07 -6.73
C LEU A 361 -9.41 -7.55 -7.06
N ARG A 362 -8.86 -7.86 -8.25
CA ARG A 362 -8.52 -9.24 -8.63
C ARG A 362 -7.45 -9.84 -7.73
N TYR A 363 -6.44 -9.07 -7.32
CA TYR A 363 -5.41 -9.52 -6.38
C TYR A 363 -6.03 -9.93 -5.05
N TRP A 364 -6.89 -9.10 -4.46
CA TRP A 364 -7.54 -9.42 -3.20
C TRP A 364 -8.45 -10.66 -3.29
N VAL A 365 -9.11 -10.89 -4.43
CA VAL A 365 -9.91 -12.11 -4.62
C VAL A 365 -9.03 -13.34 -4.88
N LYS A 366 -8.07 -13.25 -5.80
CA LYS A 366 -7.33 -14.42 -6.30
C LYS A 366 -6.15 -14.84 -5.43
N GLU A 367 -5.47 -13.85 -4.82
CA GLU A 367 -4.25 -14.08 -4.03
C GLU A 367 -4.54 -14.05 -2.52
N MET A 368 -5.49 -13.21 -2.09
CA MET A 368 -5.81 -13.01 -0.69
C MET A 368 -7.12 -13.72 -0.27
N HIS A 369 -7.85 -14.32 -1.23
CA HIS A 369 -9.07 -15.11 -1.08
C HIS A 369 -10.24 -14.37 -0.41
N VAL A 370 -10.35 -13.04 -0.55
CA VAL A 370 -11.52 -12.31 -0.01
C VAL A 370 -12.77 -12.56 -0.84
N ASP A 371 -13.95 -12.60 -0.21
CA ASP A 371 -15.23 -12.97 -0.78
C ASP A 371 -16.06 -11.80 -1.28
N GLY A 372 -15.59 -10.58 -1.05
CA GLY A 372 -16.34 -9.40 -1.51
C GLY A 372 -15.73 -8.07 -1.10
N PHE A 373 -16.40 -7.00 -1.54
CA PHE A 373 -16.00 -5.63 -1.28
C PHE A 373 -17.22 -4.76 -0.96
N ARG A 374 -17.04 -3.86 0.00
CA ARG A 374 -17.87 -2.70 0.21
C ARG A 374 -17.10 -1.48 -0.28
N PHE A 375 -17.67 -0.74 -1.23
CA PHE A 375 -16.99 0.42 -1.82
C PHE A 375 -17.36 1.69 -1.06
N ASP A 376 -16.37 2.29 -0.40
CA ASP A 376 -16.56 3.62 0.16
C ASP A 376 -16.79 4.62 -0.97
N LEU A 377 -17.84 5.45 -0.84
CA LEU A 377 -18.22 6.47 -1.82
C LEU A 377 -18.21 5.95 -3.27
N ALA A 378 -18.83 4.80 -3.54
CA ALA A 378 -18.94 4.21 -4.88
C ALA A 378 -19.45 5.22 -5.94
N SER A 379 -20.27 6.19 -5.55
CA SER A 379 -20.74 7.27 -6.41
C SER A 379 -19.62 8.16 -6.96
N ALA A 380 -18.51 8.31 -6.24
CA ALA A 380 -17.36 9.06 -6.74
C ALA A 380 -16.61 8.31 -7.84
N LEU A 381 -16.56 6.95 -7.75
CA LEU A 381 -15.96 6.08 -8.76
C LEU A 381 -16.83 6.01 -10.04
N ALA A 382 -18.14 6.11 -9.90
CA ALA A 382 -19.12 6.08 -10.98
C ALA A 382 -19.34 7.44 -11.64
N ARG A 383 -18.63 8.48 -11.21
CA ARG A 383 -18.80 9.83 -11.73
C ARG A 383 -18.01 10.01 -13.03
N GLU A 384 -18.70 10.14 -14.15
CA GLU A 384 -18.08 10.38 -15.45
C GLU A 384 -17.75 11.87 -15.66
N LEU A 385 -18.53 12.67 -16.33
CA LEU A 385 -18.17 14.08 -16.56
C LEU A 385 -18.49 14.97 -15.34
N HIS A 386 -19.76 15.09 -14.99
CA HIS A 386 -20.21 15.93 -13.88
C HIS A 386 -21.21 15.20 -12.98
N ASP A 387 -21.94 14.22 -13.50
CA ASP A 387 -22.97 13.48 -12.80
C ASP A 387 -22.56 12.03 -12.49
N VAL A 388 -23.19 11.47 -11.48
CA VAL A 388 -23.06 10.03 -11.19
C VAL A 388 -23.83 9.27 -12.25
N ASP A 389 -23.12 8.49 -13.06
CA ASP A 389 -23.74 7.61 -14.04
C ASP A 389 -23.85 6.20 -13.48
N LYS A 390 -25.09 5.70 -13.36
CA LYS A 390 -25.36 4.30 -12.96
C LYS A 390 -24.87 3.29 -14.00
N LEU A 391 -24.69 3.73 -15.23
CA LEU A 391 -24.14 2.96 -16.35
C LEU A 391 -22.65 3.28 -16.58
N SER A 392 -21.95 3.75 -15.54
CA SER A 392 -20.54 4.08 -15.69
C SER A 392 -19.72 2.85 -16.07
N ALA A 393 -18.70 3.06 -16.88
CA ALA A 393 -17.79 2.02 -17.33
C ALA A 393 -17.18 1.22 -16.16
N PHE A 394 -17.03 1.83 -14.99
CA PHE A 394 -16.50 1.17 -13.78
C PHE A 394 -17.38 -0.02 -13.34
N PHE A 395 -18.70 0.18 -13.22
CA PHE A 395 -19.60 -0.89 -12.81
C PHE A 395 -19.74 -1.97 -13.89
N ASP A 396 -19.82 -1.58 -15.17
CA ASP A 396 -19.91 -2.54 -16.27
C ASP A 396 -18.65 -3.43 -16.33
N ILE A 397 -17.47 -2.84 -16.15
CA ILE A 397 -16.20 -3.57 -16.15
C ILE A 397 -16.13 -4.56 -14.97
N ILE A 398 -16.58 -4.18 -13.77
CA ILE A 398 -16.65 -5.10 -12.64
C ILE A 398 -17.65 -6.24 -12.91
N MET A 399 -18.82 -5.91 -13.41
CA MET A 399 -19.90 -6.91 -13.63
C MET A 399 -19.58 -7.92 -14.73
N GLN A 400 -18.79 -7.53 -15.74
CA GLN A 400 -18.34 -8.45 -16.80
C GLN A 400 -17.05 -9.23 -16.44
N ASP A 401 -16.34 -8.83 -15.39
CA ASP A 401 -15.09 -9.49 -14.98
C ASP A 401 -15.39 -10.90 -14.45
N PRO A 402 -14.71 -11.96 -14.97
CA PRO A 402 -15.02 -13.33 -14.61
C PRO A 402 -14.66 -13.68 -13.15
N VAL A 403 -13.85 -12.88 -12.49
CA VAL A 403 -13.47 -13.04 -11.07
C VAL A 403 -14.41 -12.20 -10.20
N LEU A 404 -14.53 -10.91 -10.49
CA LEU A 404 -15.24 -9.95 -9.64
C LEU A 404 -16.76 -10.11 -9.68
N SER A 405 -17.33 -10.61 -10.79
CA SER A 405 -18.75 -10.94 -10.88
C SER A 405 -19.19 -12.10 -9.98
N GLN A 406 -18.24 -12.84 -9.39
CA GLN A 406 -18.51 -14.00 -8.53
C GLN A 406 -18.48 -13.69 -7.03
N VAL A 407 -18.06 -12.49 -6.63
CA VAL A 407 -17.93 -12.08 -5.23
C VAL A 407 -19.04 -11.11 -4.82
N LYS A 408 -19.19 -10.89 -3.52
CA LYS A 408 -20.16 -9.93 -3.00
C LYS A 408 -19.69 -8.50 -3.22
N LEU A 409 -20.59 -7.65 -3.73
CA LEU A 409 -20.34 -6.23 -3.96
C LEU A 409 -21.42 -5.40 -3.26
N ILE A 410 -21.00 -4.44 -2.43
CA ILE A 410 -21.82 -3.57 -1.58
C ILE A 410 -21.48 -2.11 -1.86
#